data_3c069b2a1946c987a789ef1d0b3a78af
#
_entry.id   3c069b2a1946c987a789ef1d0b3a78af
#
_cell.length_a   1.000
_cell.length_b   1.000
_cell.length_c   1.000
_cell.angle_alpha   90.00
_cell.angle_beta   90.00
_cell.angle_gamma   90.00
#
_symmetry.space_group_name_H-M   'P 1'
#
loop_
_entity.id
_entity.type
_entity.pdbx_description
1 polymer ?
#
loop_
_entity_poly.entity_id
_entity_poly.type
_entity_poly.pdbx_seq_one_letter_code
_entity_poly.pdbx_strand_id
1 'polypeptide(L)'
;METEEIMLQIQDALVSLDLVERFFCCDLDKCLGECCIEGDAGAPITQEEYEKLKEILPVVYDDLAPAAQREIDERGVGYIDEEGDLVTTIVDNRNCVFTCYSPGGMCQCAIEKAYREGRIKDFRKPASCYLYPVRLTKYPTFTAVNYHRWKICKAAELLGKKEGIRLYQFLKDPLTSYFGKEWYDELATACEAYLEQYGDSGQ
;
A
#
# COMPACT_ATOMS: atom_id res chain seq x y z
N MET A 1 -1.86 -32.66 -8.84
CA MET A 1 -0.77 -31.93 -9.45
C MET A 1 -0.67 -30.62 -8.69
N GLU A 2 0.30 -30.53 -7.78
CA GLU A 2 0.64 -29.24 -7.16
C GLU A 2 1.18 -28.36 -8.28
N THR A 3 0.50 -27.28 -8.58
CA THR A 3 1.06 -26.22 -9.42
C THR A 3 2.19 -25.62 -8.60
N GLU A 4 3.44 -25.88 -8.99
CA GLU A 4 4.57 -25.12 -8.48
C GLU A 4 4.25 -23.63 -8.77
N GLU A 5 3.95 -22.87 -7.72
CA GLU A 5 3.86 -21.41 -7.83
C GLU A 5 5.28 -20.91 -8.11
N ILE A 6 5.56 -20.63 -9.38
CA ILE A 6 6.83 -20.00 -9.76
C ILE A 6 6.85 -18.61 -9.13
N MET A 7 7.92 -18.31 -8.40
CA MET A 7 8.16 -17.00 -7.78
C MET A 7 9.51 -16.47 -8.24
N LEU A 8 9.65 -15.16 -8.30
CA LEU A 8 10.94 -14.53 -8.54
C LEU A 8 11.66 -14.35 -7.20
N GLN A 9 12.90 -14.83 -7.10
CA GLN A 9 13.76 -14.54 -5.96
C GLN A 9 14.60 -13.31 -6.27
N ILE A 10 14.44 -12.28 -5.47
CA ILE A 10 15.21 -11.03 -5.53
C ILE A 10 15.85 -10.83 -4.16
N GLN A 11 17.15 -11.06 -4.08
CA GLN A 11 17.91 -11.05 -2.83
C GLN A 11 17.26 -11.96 -1.77
N ASP A 12 16.81 -11.41 -0.65
CA ASP A 12 16.11 -12.10 0.43
C ASP A 12 14.56 -12.02 0.31
N ALA A 13 14.04 -11.62 -0.85
CA ALA A 13 12.60 -11.56 -1.08
C ALA A 13 12.15 -12.60 -2.11
N LEU A 14 10.97 -13.23 -1.85
CA LEU A 14 10.22 -14.04 -2.79
C LEU A 14 9.04 -13.24 -3.32
N VAL A 15 9.08 -12.93 -4.61
CA VAL A 15 8.14 -12.04 -5.28
C VAL A 15 7.18 -12.85 -6.13
N SER A 16 5.87 -12.67 -5.90
CA SER A 16 4.82 -13.29 -6.71
C SER A 16 4.91 -12.84 -8.16
N LEU A 17 4.68 -13.77 -9.11
CA LEU A 17 4.56 -13.45 -10.53
C LEU A 17 3.42 -12.47 -10.85
N ASP A 18 2.44 -12.31 -9.97
CA ASP A 18 1.42 -11.28 -10.15
C ASP A 18 2.01 -9.87 -10.33
N LEU A 19 3.21 -9.60 -9.75
CA LEU A 19 3.85 -8.29 -9.91
C LEU A 19 4.29 -8.03 -11.36
N VAL A 20 4.66 -9.07 -12.09
CA VAL A 20 5.06 -8.96 -13.49
C VAL A 20 3.91 -9.23 -14.46
N GLU A 21 2.97 -10.12 -14.11
CA GLU A 21 1.89 -10.52 -15.00
C GLU A 21 0.69 -9.58 -14.96
N ARG A 22 0.42 -8.92 -13.81
CA ARG A 22 -0.74 -8.05 -13.64
C ARG A 22 -0.47 -6.62 -14.09
N PHE A 23 -1.46 -6.07 -14.78
CA PHE A 23 -1.53 -4.65 -15.08
C PHE A 23 -2.22 -3.92 -13.94
N PHE A 24 -1.69 -2.77 -13.56
CA PHE A 24 -2.25 -1.99 -12.47
C PHE A 24 -1.87 -0.51 -12.57
N CYS A 25 -2.85 0.36 -12.43
CA CYS A 25 -2.67 1.79 -12.25
C CYS A 25 -3.85 2.33 -11.45
N CYS A 26 -3.62 2.92 -10.26
CA CYS A 26 -4.72 3.45 -9.43
C CYS A 26 -5.61 4.41 -10.23
N ASP A 27 -6.92 4.12 -10.24
CA ASP A 27 -7.97 4.97 -10.83
C ASP A 27 -8.78 5.58 -9.68
N LEU A 28 -8.24 6.67 -9.12
CA LEU A 28 -8.88 7.35 -7.98
C LEU A 28 -10.21 7.99 -8.34
N ASP A 29 -10.43 8.33 -9.60
CA ASP A 29 -11.72 8.87 -10.09
C ASP A 29 -12.83 7.82 -10.06
N LYS A 30 -12.46 6.53 -10.05
CA LYS A 30 -13.39 5.40 -9.97
C LYS A 30 -13.52 4.83 -8.57
N CYS A 31 -12.40 4.57 -7.89
CA CYS A 31 -12.43 3.94 -6.57
C CYS A 31 -12.58 4.94 -5.42
N LEU A 32 -12.43 6.25 -5.68
CA LEU A 32 -12.58 7.33 -4.68
C LEU A 32 -11.80 7.11 -3.38
N GLY A 33 -10.74 6.30 -3.40
CA GLY A 33 -9.91 6.02 -2.23
C GLY A 33 -10.48 4.94 -1.30
N GLU A 34 -11.32 4.03 -1.79
CA GLU A 34 -11.98 2.96 -1.00
C GLU A 34 -11.03 2.13 -0.13
N CYS A 35 -9.75 1.96 -0.51
CA CYS A 35 -8.77 1.24 0.30
C CYS A 35 -8.49 1.86 1.69
N CYS A 36 -8.87 3.11 1.90
CA CYS A 36 -8.82 3.78 3.21
C CYS A 36 -10.17 3.76 3.95
N ILE A 37 -11.24 3.23 3.32
CA ILE A 37 -12.61 3.25 3.83
C ILE A 37 -13.12 1.84 4.16
N GLU A 38 -12.81 0.86 3.32
CA GLU A 38 -13.36 -0.50 3.37
C GLU A 38 -12.48 -1.47 4.18
N GLY A 39 -11.84 -1.00 5.26
CA GLY A 39 -11.06 -1.86 6.15
C GLY A 39 -11.91 -2.42 7.29
N ASP A 40 -11.80 -3.72 7.58
CA ASP A 40 -12.30 -4.37 8.80
C ASP A 40 -11.32 -4.22 9.96
N ALA A 41 -10.06 -3.91 9.65
CA ALA A 41 -9.01 -3.51 10.59
C ALA A 41 -8.23 -2.31 10.02
N GLY A 42 -7.41 -1.66 10.84
CA GLY A 42 -6.50 -0.62 10.40
C GLY A 42 -5.39 -1.13 9.49
N ALA A 43 -4.63 -0.22 8.88
CA ALA A 43 -3.45 -0.59 8.10
C ALA A 43 -2.34 -1.10 9.03
N PRO A 44 -1.71 -2.26 8.76
CA PRO A 44 -0.57 -2.74 9.54
C PRO A 44 0.58 -1.73 9.53
N ILE A 45 1.16 -1.49 10.70
CA ILE A 45 2.27 -0.54 10.90
C ILE A 45 3.35 -1.15 11.77
N THR A 46 4.58 -0.70 11.60
CA THR A 46 5.66 -1.04 12.54
C THR A 46 5.62 -0.16 13.78
N GLN A 47 6.39 -0.53 14.81
CA GLN A 47 6.53 0.30 16.01
C GLN A 47 7.17 1.66 15.67
N GLU A 48 8.14 1.68 14.75
CA GLU A 48 8.76 2.93 14.28
C GLU A 48 7.73 3.83 13.56
N GLU A 49 6.88 3.24 12.73
CA GLU A 49 5.81 3.97 12.05
C GLU A 49 4.77 4.48 13.05
N TYR A 50 4.43 3.71 14.08
CA TYR A 50 3.53 4.16 15.15
C TYR A 50 4.08 5.40 15.87
N GLU A 51 5.35 5.40 16.26
CA GLU A 51 5.97 6.57 16.89
C GLU A 51 6.03 7.76 15.91
N LYS A 52 6.30 7.49 14.63
CA LYS A 52 6.28 8.54 13.61
C LYS A 52 4.89 9.13 13.39
N LEU A 53 3.84 8.31 13.41
CA LEU A 53 2.46 8.77 13.33
C LEU A 53 2.10 9.70 14.50
N LYS A 54 2.57 9.41 15.71
CA LYS A 54 2.38 10.28 16.88
C LYS A 54 3.11 11.63 16.70
N GLU A 55 4.35 11.57 16.20
CA GLU A 55 5.16 12.79 15.94
C GLU A 55 4.48 13.74 14.94
N ILE A 56 3.94 13.19 13.84
CA ILE A 56 3.35 14.00 12.77
C ILE A 56 1.87 14.32 13.00
N LEU A 57 1.21 13.70 13.99
CA LEU A 57 -0.21 13.90 14.27
C LEU A 57 -0.58 15.40 14.39
N PRO A 58 0.16 16.25 15.12
CA PRO A 58 -0.19 17.67 15.23
C PRO A 58 -0.23 18.40 13.87
N VAL A 59 0.53 17.92 12.87
CA VAL A 59 0.58 18.53 11.53
C VAL A 59 -0.68 18.24 10.72
N VAL A 60 -1.31 17.07 10.96
CA VAL A 60 -2.46 16.59 10.17
C VAL A 60 -3.78 16.62 10.94
N TYR A 61 -3.76 16.88 12.25
CA TYR A 61 -4.92 16.78 13.13
C TYR A 61 -6.12 17.59 12.65
N ASP A 62 -5.89 18.83 12.22
CA ASP A 62 -6.95 19.72 11.73
C ASP A 62 -7.52 19.30 10.36
N ASP A 63 -6.82 18.45 9.61
CA ASP A 63 -7.33 17.87 8.36
C ASP A 63 -8.29 16.69 8.60
N LEU A 64 -8.31 16.14 9.82
CA LEU A 64 -9.08 14.94 10.16
C LEU A 64 -10.54 15.28 10.48
N ALA A 65 -11.43 14.32 10.17
CA ALA A 65 -12.83 14.46 10.57
C ALA A 65 -12.99 14.46 12.12
N PRO A 66 -13.98 15.18 12.68
CA PRO A 66 -14.19 15.23 14.13
C PRO A 66 -14.38 13.84 14.79
N ALA A 67 -14.92 12.86 14.07
CA ALA A 67 -15.01 11.47 14.55
C ALA A 67 -13.64 10.83 14.69
N ALA A 68 -12.75 11.04 13.70
CA ALA A 68 -11.39 10.51 13.74
C ALA A 68 -10.55 11.18 14.85
N GLN A 69 -10.70 12.48 15.07
CA GLN A 69 -10.06 13.19 16.18
C GLN A 69 -10.46 12.57 17.53
N ARG A 70 -11.76 12.32 17.76
CA ARG A 70 -12.23 11.67 19.00
C ARG A 70 -11.65 10.27 19.18
N GLU A 71 -11.64 9.45 18.13
CA GLU A 71 -11.06 8.10 18.22
C GLU A 71 -9.55 8.16 18.55
N ILE A 72 -8.82 9.11 17.96
CA ILE A 72 -7.40 9.30 18.26
C ILE A 72 -7.19 9.77 19.70
N ASP A 73 -8.01 10.70 20.20
CA ASP A 73 -7.91 11.23 21.57
C ASP A 73 -8.21 10.15 22.62
N GLU A 74 -9.11 9.21 22.30
CA GLU A 74 -9.51 8.13 23.20
C GLU A 74 -8.60 6.89 23.10
N ARG A 75 -8.15 6.51 21.91
CA ARG A 75 -7.50 5.22 21.63
C ARG A 75 -6.10 5.34 21.06
N GLY A 76 -5.67 6.54 20.68
CA GLY A 76 -4.40 6.78 19.99
C GLY A 76 -4.45 6.53 18.50
N VAL A 77 -3.29 6.64 17.86
CA VAL A 77 -3.14 6.53 16.39
C VAL A 77 -3.11 5.09 15.86
N GLY A 78 -3.03 4.11 16.75
CA GLY A 78 -2.99 2.68 16.40
C GLY A 78 -3.29 1.82 17.62
N TYR A 79 -3.60 0.55 17.36
CA TYR A 79 -3.95 -0.45 18.37
C TYR A 79 -3.47 -1.84 17.92
N ILE A 80 -3.47 -2.80 18.83
CA ILE A 80 -3.25 -4.21 18.52
C ILE A 80 -4.59 -4.83 18.15
N ASP A 81 -4.70 -5.40 16.95
CA ASP A 81 -5.91 -6.03 16.46
C ASP A 81 -6.11 -7.46 17.04
N GLU A 82 -7.15 -8.16 16.59
CA GLU A 82 -7.48 -9.51 17.05
C GLU A 82 -6.45 -10.57 16.62
N GLU A 83 -5.70 -10.30 15.55
CA GLU A 83 -4.62 -11.16 15.05
C GLU A 83 -3.29 -10.92 15.78
N GLY A 84 -3.22 -9.86 16.58
CA GLY A 84 -2.03 -9.47 17.34
C GLY A 84 -1.13 -8.49 16.58
N ASP A 85 -1.58 -7.95 15.47
CA ASP A 85 -0.84 -6.99 14.67
C ASP A 85 -1.08 -5.54 15.13
N LEU A 86 -0.03 -4.73 15.10
CA LEU A 86 -0.15 -3.30 15.33
C LEU A 86 -0.69 -2.64 14.06
N VAL A 87 -1.87 -2.01 14.17
CA VAL A 87 -2.58 -1.39 13.05
C VAL A 87 -3.00 0.05 13.37
N THR A 88 -3.27 0.86 12.34
CA THR A 88 -3.82 2.21 12.54
C THR A 88 -5.22 2.14 13.13
N THR A 89 -5.57 3.11 13.98
CA THR A 89 -6.94 3.24 14.51
C THR A 89 -7.94 3.49 13.38
N ILE A 90 -9.15 2.96 13.54
CA ILE A 90 -10.27 3.10 12.60
C ILE A 90 -11.50 3.72 13.27
N VAL A 91 -12.30 4.42 12.49
CA VAL A 91 -13.58 5.01 12.87
C VAL A 91 -14.71 4.08 12.44
N ASP A 92 -15.66 3.80 13.32
CA ASP A 92 -16.86 2.99 13.04
C ASP A 92 -16.57 1.61 12.41
N ASN A 93 -15.43 1.00 12.77
CA ASN A 93 -14.93 -0.27 12.22
C ASN A 93 -14.78 -0.25 10.69
N ARG A 94 -14.45 0.89 10.09
CA ARG A 94 -14.29 1.05 8.64
C ARG A 94 -13.15 1.98 8.27
N ASN A 95 -13.30 3.27 8.52
CA ASN A 95 -12.40 4.27 7.99
C ASN A 95 -11.12 4.38 8.81
N CYS A 96 -9.96 4.38 8.15
CA CYS A 96 -8.73 4.78 8.83
C CYS A 96 -8.87 6.21 9.42
N VAL A 97 -8.41 6.43 10.66
CA VAL A 97 -8.47 7.77 11.31
C VAL A 97 -7.73 8.86 10.53
N PHE A 98 -6.78 8.48 9.68
CA PHE A 98 -6.06 9.43 8.83
C PHE A 98 -6.74 9.74 7.50
N THR A 99 -8.04 9.39 7.35
CA THR A 99 -8.79 9.79 6.16
C THR A 99 -9.21 11.25 6.22
N CYS A 100 -9.13 11.92 5.08
CA CYS A 100 -9.73 13.22 4.83
C CYS A 100 -10.38 13.21 3.44
N TYR A 101 -11.19 14.22 3.12
CA TYR A 101 -11.90 14.26 1.85
C TYR A 101 -11.58 15.52 1.08
N SER A 102 -11.38 15.38 -0.23
CA SER A 102 -11.31 16.53 -1.14
C SER A 102 -12.70 17.20 -1.27
N PRO A 103 -12.76 18.45 -1.79
CA PRO A 103 -14.04 19.11 -2.06
C PRO A 103 -14.97 18.30 -3.00
N GLY A 104 -14.40 17.41 -3.83
CA GLY A 104 -15.14 16.49 -4.72
C GLY A 104 -15.55 15.17 -4.08
N GLY A 105 -15.33 14.99 -2.76
CA GLY A 105 -15.74 13.76 -2.03
C GLY A 105 -14.77 12.58 -2.17
N MET A 106 -13.62 12.76 -2.83
CA MET A 106 -12.59 11.72 -2.92
C MET A 106 -11.90 11.56 -1.57
N CYS A 107 -11.86 10.33 -1.06
CA CYS A 107 -11.10 10.00 0.14
C CYS A 107 -9.59 10.07 -0.13
N GLN A 108 -8.86 10.68 0.78
CA GLN A 108 -7.42 10.85 0.73
C GLN A 108 -6.81 10.54 2.10
N CYS A 109 -5.55 10.17 2.11
CA CYS A 109 -4.78 10.09 3.35
C CYS A 109 -4.29 11.51 3.73
N ALA A 110 -4.64 11.99 4.92
CA ALA A 110 -4.22 13.30 5.43
C ALA A 110 -2.69 13.40 5.54
N ILE A 111 -2.02 12.28 5.85
CA ILE A 111 -0.55 12.21 5.92
C ILE A 111 0.04 12.42 4.52
N GLU A 112 -0.45 11.69 3.51
CA GLU A 112 0.04 11.85 2.14
C GLU A 112 -0.28 13.23 1.57
N LYS A 113 -1.43 13.80 1.91
CA LYS A 113 -1.78 15.20 1.58
C LYS A 113 -0.75 16.16 2.18
N ALA A 114 -0.47 16.05 3.48
CA ALA A 114 0.52 16.91 4.15
C ALA A 114 1.93 16.74 3.58
N TYR A 115 2.31 15.51 3.18
CA TYR A 115 3.57 15.26 2.48
C TYR A 115 3.63 15.97 1.13
N ARG A 116 2.59 15.86 0.31
CA ARG A 116 2.52 16.54 -1.01
C ARG A 116 2.52 18.06 -0.89
N GLU A 117 1.95 18.60 0.18
CA GLU A 117 1.94 20.03 0.51
C GLU A 117 3.27 20.50 1.13
N GLY A 118 4.22 19.60 1.38
CA GLY A 118 5.52 19.90 1.98
C GLY A 118 5.49 20.21 3.48
N ARG A 119 4.36 19.95 4.15
CA ARG A 119 4.20 20.07 5.62
C ARG A 119 4.91 18.94 6.37
N ILE A 120 5.01 17.77 5.75
CA ILE A 120 5.81 16.61 6.19
C ILE A 120 6.82 16.32 5.08
N LYS A 121 8.08 16.01 5.43
CA LYS A 121 9.14 15.81 4.43
C LYS A 121 9.71 14.39 4.40
N ASP A 122 9.73 13.71 5.52
CA ASP A 122 10.44 12.46 5.76
C ASP A 122 9.53 11.24 5.94
N PHE A 123 8.21 11.44 5.88
CA PHE A 123 7.23 10.37 6.00
C PHE A 123 6.01 10.62 5.10
N ARG A 124 5.84 9.79 4.09
CA ARG A 124 4.74 9.93 3.13
C ARG A 124 3.45 9.27 3.61
N LYS A 125 3.54 8.04 4.11
CA LYS A 125 2.50 7.22 4.75
C LYS A 125 3.10 5.87 5.18
N PRO A 126 2.40 5.05 5.99
CA PRO A 126 2.87 3.71 6.34
C PRO A 126 3.21 2.87 5.11
N ALA A 127 4.23 2.01 5.24
CA ALA A 127 4.71 1.17 4.14
C ALA A 127 3.60 0.26 3.60
N SER A 128 2.76 -0.31 4.46
CA SER A 128 1.61 -1.13 4.06
C SER A 128 0.62 -0.40 3.16
N CYS A 129 0.43 0.91 3.39
CA CYS A 129 -0.40 1.78 2.56
C CYS A 129 0.31 2.25 1.30
N TYR A 130 1.65 2.47 1.37
CA TYR A 130 2.42 2.99 0.24
C TYR A 130 2.68 1.91 -0.81
N LEU A 131 2.91 0.68 -0.35
CA LEU A 131 3.10 -0.50 -1.21
C LEU A 131 1.78 -1.08 -1.74
N TYR A 132 0.61 -0.67 -1.19
CA TYR A 132 -0.65 -1.25 -1.61
C TYR A 132 -0.88 -1.08 -3.13
N PRO A 133 -1.27 -2.14 -3.87
CA PRO A 133 -1.89 -3.38 -3.42
C PRO A 133 -0.92 -4.55 -3.12
N VAL A 134 0.34 -4.30 -2.94
CA VAL A 134 1.29 -5.33 -2.48
C VAL A 134 1.25 -5.41 -0.96
N ARG A 135 1.22 -6.65 -0.44
CA ARG A 135 1.38 -6.98 0.98
C ARG A 135 2.67 -7.74 1.19
N LEU A 136 3.36 -7.41 2.28
CA LEU A 136 4.60 -8.05 2.69
C LEU A 136 4.33 -8.98 3.88
N THR A 137 4.87 -10.19 3.82
CA THR A 137 4.90 -11.11 4.95
C THR A 137 6.34 -11.46 5.26
N LYS A 138 6.81 -11.10 6.45
CA LYS A 138 8.19 -11.38 6.88
C LYS A 138 8.28 -12.77 7.49
N TYR A 139 9.19 -13.57 6.96
CA TYR A 139 9.60 -14.87 7.50
C TYR A 139 11.04 -14.79 8.03
N PRO A 140 11.50 -15.73 8.85
CA PRO A 140 12.86 -15.68 9.42
C PRO A 140 13.99 -15.59 8.38
N THR A 141 13.79 -16.12 7.17
CA THR A 141 14.82 -16.23 6.13
C THR A 141 14.51 -15.45 4.85
N PHE A 142 13.30 -14.95 4.69
CA PHE A 142 12.89 -14.18 3.49
C PHE A 142 11.69 -13.29 3.76
N THR A 143 11.44 -12.36 2.85
CA THR A 143 10.20 -11.57 2.79
C THR A 143 9.36 -12.00 1.60
N ALA A 144 8.12 -12.43 1.81
CA ALA A 144 7.17 -12.67 0.73
C ALA A 144 6.54 -11.35 0.27
N VAL A 145 6.51 -11.15 -1.05
CA VAL A 145 5.98 -9.94 -1.71
C VAL A 145 4.81 -10.36 -2.59
N ASN A 146 3.58 -10.16 -2.12
CA ASN A 146 2.38 -10.71 -2.73
C ASN A 146 1.40 -9.62 -3.17
N TYR A 147 0.68 -9.84 -4.28
CA TYR A 147 -0.42 -9.00 -4.73
C TYR A 147 -1.70 -9.34 -3.97
N HIS A 148 -2.27 -8.34 -3.29
CA HIS A 148 -3.57 -8.47 -2.63
C HIS A 148 -4.70 -8.17 -3.62
N ARG A 149 -5.42 -9.23 -4.01
CA ARG A 149 -6.55 -9.13 -4.96
C ARG A 149 -7.81 -8.67 -4.25
N TRP A 150 -8.08 -7.38 -4.29
CA TRP A 150 -9.27 -6.80 -3.68
C TRP A 150 -10.21 -6.24 -4.75
N LYS A 151 -11.52 -6.50 -4.59
CA LYS A 151 -12.54 -6.13 -5.59
C LYS A 151 -12.58 -4.62 -5.86
N ILE A 152 -12.27 -3.79 -4.87
CA ILE A 152 -12.24 -2.33 -5.01
C ILE A 152 -11.16 -1.85 -6.00
N CYS A 153 -10.13 -2.66 -6.27
CA CYS A 153 -9.05 -2.33 -7.19
C CYS A 153 -9.32 -2.73 -8.64
N LYS A 154 -10.51 -3.26 -8.97
CA LYS A 154 -10.81 -3.72 -10.33
C LYS A 154 -10.69 -2.61 -11.38
N ALA A 155 -11.05 -1.38 -11.05
CA ALA A 155 -10.87 -0.22 -11.94
C ALA A 155 -9.38 0.06 -12.21
N ALA A 156 -8.52 -0.14 -11.21
CA ALA A 156 -7.08 0.03 -11.35
C ALA A 156 -6.45 -1.02 -12.28
N GLU A 157 -6.92 -2.28 -12.24
CA GLU A 157 -6.48 -3.33 -13.17
C GLU A 157 -6.87 -2.99 -14.61
N LEU A 158 -8.10 -2.49 -14.82
CA LEU A 158 -8.57 -2.08 -16.14
C LEU A 158 -7.79 -0.88 -16.70
N LEU A 159 -7.52 0.12 -15.86
CA LEU A 159 -6.72 1.28 -16.25
C LEU A 159 -5.28 0.85 -16.55
N GLY A 160 -4.66 0.04 -15.68
CA GLY A 160 -3.31 -0.48 -15.92
C GLY A 160 -3.20 -1.25 -17.23
N LYS A 161 -4.20 -2.08 -17.57
CA LYS A 161 -4.25 -2.80 -18.86
C LYS A 161 -4.37 -1.84 -20.05
N LYS A 162 -5.19 -0.79 -19.92
CA LYS A 162 -5.34 0.23 -20.95
C LYS A 162 -4.07 1.02 -21.20
N GLU A 163 -3.36 1.38 -20.12
CA GLU A 163 -2.13 2.19 -20.17
C GLU A 163 -0.87 1.32 -20.40
N GLY A 164 -0.99 -0.02 -20.38
CA GLY A 164 0.13 -0.94 -20.52
C GLY A 164 1.08 -0.94 -19.32
N ILE A 165 0.63 -0.53 -18.13
CA ILE A 165 1.45 -0.40 -16.92
C ILE A 165 1.28 -1.64 -16.05
N ARG A 166 2.37 -2.38 -15.80
CA ARG A 166 2.37 -3.54 -14.92
C ARG A 166 2.50 -3.15 -13.46
N LEU A 167 2.10 -4.04 -12.56
CA LEU A 167 2.07 -3.77 -11.13
C LEU A 167 3.45 -3.36 -10.58
N TYR A 168 4.55 -4.07 -10.96
CA TYR A 168 5.90 -3.69 -10.52
C TYR A 168 6.33 -2.31 -11.03
N GLN A 169 5.89 -1.91 -12.21
CA GLN A 169 6.17 -0.58 -12.78
C GLN A 169 5.38 0.52 -12.07
N PHE A 170 4.09 0.27 -11.79
CA PHE A 170 3.26 1.18 -11.01
C PHE A 170 3.83 1.42 -9.62
N LEU A 171 4.36 0.37 -8.98
CA LEU A 171 4.93 0.42 -7.63
C LEU A 171 6.43 0.74 -7.60
N LYS A 172 7.01 1.28 -8.68
CA LYS A 172 8.44 1.62 -8.73
C LYS A 172 8.89 2.43 -7.52
N ASP A 173 8.25 3.56 -7.28
CA ASP A 173 8.64 4.46 -6.18
C ASP A 173 8.44 3.83 -4.79
N PRO A 174 7.28 3.20 -4.46
CA PRO A 174 7.11 2.49 -3.21
C PRO A 174 8.12 1.38 -2.97
N LEU A 175 8.36 0.51 -3.98
CA LEU A 175 9.31 -0.60 -3.88
C LEU A 175 10.75 -0.08 -3.73
N THR A 176 11.12 0.94 -4.50
CA THR A 176 12.42 1.60 -4.37
C THR A 176 12.61 2.22 -2.98
N SER A 177 11.57 2.85 -2.44
CA SER A 177 11.61 3.46 -1.11
C SER A 177 11.77 2.43 0.01
N TYR A 178 11.15 1.27 -0.14
CA TYR A 178 11.14 0.23 0.90
C TYR A 178 12.36 -0.69 0.84
N PHE A 179 12.70 -1.20 -0.35
CA PHE A 179 13.75 -2.19 -0.56
C PHE A 179 15.08 -1.59 -1.05
N GLY A 180 15.07 -0.36 -1.52
CA GLY A 180 16.22 0.30 -2.14
C GLY A 180 16.25 0.19 -3.66
N LYS A 181 17.06 1.08 -4.27
CA LYS A 181 17.16 1.18 -5.74
C LYS A 181 17.75 -0.08 -6.38
N GLU A 182 18.78 -0.65 -5.79
CA GLU A 182 19.45 -1.85 -6.33
C GLU A 182 18.50 -3.04 -6.39
N TRP A 183 17.70 -3.24 -5.33
CA TRP A 183 16.69 -4.29 -5.29
C TRP A 183 15.62 -4.09 -6.38
N TYR A 184 15.15 -2.85 -6.56
CA TYR A 184 14.15 -2.57 -7.61
C TYR A 184 14.72 -2.77 -9.01
N ASP A 185 15.95 -2.37 -9.27
CA ASP A 185 16.61 -2.57 -10.57
C ASP A 185 16.77 -4.06 -10.90
N GLU A 186 17.10 -4.90 -9.88
CA GLU A 186 17.16 -6.36 -10.02
C GLU A 186 15.77 -6.95 -10.31
N LEU A 187 14.73 -6.52 -9.57
CA LEU A 187 13.34 -6.91 -9.84
C LEU A 187 12.93 -6.57 -11.27
N ALA A 188 13.17 -5.34 -11.71
CA ALA A 188 12.80 -4.89 -13.05
C ALA A 188 13.48 -5.74 -14.14
N THR A 189 14.78 -6.02 -13.98
CA THR A 189 15.55 -6.89 -14.89
C THR A 189 14.98 -8.32 -14.93
N ALA A 190 14.64 -8.90 -13.76
CA ALA A 190 14.04 -10.23 -13.70
C ALA A 190 12.65 -10.27 -14.34
N CYS A 191 11.84 -9.21 -14.14
CA CYS A 191 10.53 -9.09 -14.77
C CYS A 191 10.62 -8.99 -16.30
N GLU A 192 11.56 -8.20 -16.82
CA GLU A 192 11.80 -8.07 -18.26
C GLU A 192 12.25 -9.39 -18.88
N ALA A 193 13.20 -10.08 -18.26
CA ALA A 193 13.65 -11.41 -18.71
C ALA A 193 12.51 -12.45 -18.67
N TYR A 194 11.66 -12.43 -17.65
CA TYR A 194 10.49 -13.29 -17.60
C TYR A 194 9.53 -13.05 -18.76
N LEU A 195 9.25 -11.78 -19.07
CA LEU A 195 8.36 -11.40 -20.18
C LEU A 195 8.94 -11.77 -21.56
N GLU A 196 10.26 -11.65 -21.73
CA GLU A 196 10.92 -12.08 -22.97
C GLU A 196 10.84 -13.61 -23.16
N GLN A 197 10.95 -14.36 -22.08
CA GLN A 197 10.96 -15.83 -22.15
C GLN A 197 9.56 -16.45 -22.28
N TYR A 198 8.57 -15.92 -21.56
CA TYR A 198 7.23 -16.52 -21.44
C TYR A 198 6.14 -15.73 -22.17
N GLY A 199 6.48 -14.54 -22.68
CA GLY A 199 5.54 -13.67 -23.35
C GLY A 199 4.55 -13.02 -22.40
N ASP A 200 3.56 -12.33 -22.98
CA ASP A 200 2.48 -11.71 -22.22
C ASP A 200 1.41 -12.75 -21.88
N SER A 201 1.61 -13.52 -20.82
CA SER A 201 0.62 -14.50 -20.30
C SER A 201 -0.58 -13.82 -19.62
N GLY A 202 -0.59 -12.49 -19.59
CA GLY A 202 -1.66 -11.66 -19.01
C GLY A 202 -2.94 -11.65 -19.84
N GLN A 203 -3.73 -12.73 -19.79
CA GLN A 203 -5.13 -12.71 -20.23
C GLN A 203 -6.06 -12.18 -19.16
#